data_5a5afb0a7ec2a6cb3b109c13ff3d8faf
#
_entry.id   5a5afb0a7ec2a6cb3b109c13ff3d8faf
#
_cell.length_a   1.000
_cell.length_b   1.000
_cell.length_c   1.000
_cell.angle_alpha   90.00
_cell.angle_beta   90.00
_cell.angle_gamma   90.00
#
_symmetry.space_group_name_H-M   'P 1'
#
loop_
_entity.id
_entity.type
_entity.pdbx_description
1 polymer ?
#
loop_
_entity_poly.entity_id
_entity_poly.type
_entity_poly.pdbx_seq_one_letter_code
_entity_poly.pdbx_strand_id
1 'polypeptide(L)'
;TTIYPTRGIIHDRNGEILVGNKVAYDLLVTPKEVEEFDTLALCQVLDITPEFVREKMQEYYRNRRRIGYQSVVMIKQLPPETYMKFAEVAYKFPGFRGQARSIREYPFNAGGNLLGYVSEVDAAFLANHPDEYKAGDYAGKTGIEAARESELKGEKGYNIWLRNSRNRIESRYQNGEFDKEAIPGNDIT
;
A
#
# COMPACT_ATOMS: atom_id res chain seq x y z
N THR A 1 6.80 -9.92 -5.88
CA THR A 1 6.06 -8.93 -5.06
C THR A 1 7.02 -7.83 -4.65
N THR A 2 6.63 -6.55 -4.84
CA THR A 2 7.42 -5.39 -4.41
C THR A 2 7.27 -5.19 -2.91
N ILE A 3 8.38 -4.90 -2.23
CA ILE A 3 8.42 -4.51 -0.83
C ILE A 3 8.73 -3.02 -0.79
N TYR A 4 7.83 -2.24 -0.18
CA TYR A 4 8.03 -0.81 -0.04
C TYR A 4 8.88 -0.51 1.19
N PRO A 5 9.89 0.36 1.07
CA PRO A 5 10.68 0.82 2.20
C PRO A 5 9.85 1.74 3.10
N THR A 6 10.25 1.84 4.34
CA THR A 6 9.80 2.95 5.19
C THR A 6 10.51 4.22 4.77
N ARG A 7 9.75 5.31 4.68
CA ARG A 7 10.30 6.62 4.34
C ARG A 7 11.04 7.20 5.54
N GLY A 8 12.15 7.87 5.34
CA GLY A 8 12.94 8.52 6.39
C GLY A 8 12.11 9.54 7.20
N ILE A 9 12.43 9.74 8.47
CA ILE A 9 11.74 10.64 9.39
C ILE A 9 12.38 12.06 9.27
N ILE A 10 11.56 13.10 9.47
CA ILE A 10 12.05 14.49 9.50
C ILE A 10 12.00 14.96 10.95
N HIS A 11 13.15 15.35 11.47
CA HIS A 11 13.31 15.87 12.82
C HIS A 11 13.57 17.39 12.79
N ASP A 12 13.31 18.04 13.90
CA ASP A 12 13.78 19.38 14.16
C ASP A 12 15.21 19.34 14.74
N ARG A 13 15.83 20.54 14.94
CA ARG A 13 17.17 20.68 15.54
C ARG A 13 17.32 20.08 16.95
N ASN A 14 16.21 19.83 17.64
CA ASN A 14 16.20 19.28 18.98
C ASN A 14 15.92 17.77 18.96
N GLY A 15 15.70 17.17 17.79
CA GLY A 15 15.37 15.77 17.63
C GLY A 15 13.87 15.44 17.74
N GLU A 16 12.99 16.46 17.79
CA GLU A 16 11.54 16.22 17.76
C GLU A 16 11.08 15.80 16.37
N ILE A 17 10.16 14.84 16.30
CA ILE A 17 9.65 14.33 15.03
C ILE A 17 8.65 15.34 14.45
N LEU A 18 9.02 16.00 13.35
CA LEU A 18 8.14 16.88 12.60
C LEU A 18 7.28 16.13 11.60
N VAL A 19 7.84 15.10 10.97
CA VAL A 19 7.13 14.22 10.06
C VAL A 19 7.56 12.77 10.30
N GLY A 20 6.62 11.94 10.66
CA GLY A 20 6.84 10.53 10.95
C GLY A 20 6.11 9.60 9.98
N ASN A 21 6.06 8.34 10.36
CA ASN A 21 5.33 7.29 9.65
C ASN A 21 4.37 6.60 10.60
N LYS A 22 3.19 6.27 10.11
CA LYS A 22 2.25 5.38 10.80
C LYS A 22 1.86 4.21 9.92
N VAL A 23 1.47 3.12 10.56
CA VAL A 23 0.98 1.93 9.86
C VAL A 23 -0.49 2.13 9.48
N ALA A 24 -0.81 1.84 8.24
CA ALA A 24 -2.17 1.64 7.75
C ALA A 24 -2.22 0.34 6.96
N TYR A 25 -3.40 -0.11 6.60
CA TYR A 25 -3.58 -1.35 5.87
C TYR A 25 -4.38 -1.10 4.59
N ASP A 26 -3.94 -1.66 3.49
CA ASP A 26 -4.75 -1.73 2.29
C ASP A 26 -5.51 -3.06 2.28
N LEU A 27 -6.80 -3.03 1.99
CA LEU A 27 -7.59 -4.24 1.74
C LEU A 27 -7.50 -4.59 0.27
N LEU A 28 -6.92 -5.74 -0.01
CA LEU A 28 -6.79 -6.28 -1.36
C LEU A 28 -7.84 -7.36 -1.60
N VAL A 29 -8.28 -7.43 -2.85
CA VAL A 29 -9.18 -8.49 -3.32
C VAL A 29 -8.55 -9.19 -4.52
N THR A 30 -8.62 -10.52 -4.54
CA THR A 30 -8.28 -11.35 -5.70
C THR A 30 -9.57 -11.87 -6.31
N PRO A 31 -10.12 -11.27 -7.38
CA PRO A 31 -11.48 -11.55 -7.84
C PRO A 31 -11.76 -13.01 -8.22
N LYS A 32 -10.72 -13.75 -8.61
CA LYS A 32 -10.86 -15.18 -8.93
C LYS A 32 -10.86 -16.10 -7.71
N GLU A 33 -10.43 -15.61 -6.56
CA GLU A 33 -10.39 -16.35 -5.29
C GLU A 33 -11.59 -16.00 -4.40
N VAL A 34 -12.39 -15.01 -4.79
CA VAL A 34 -13.59 -14.64 -4.04
C VAL A 34 -14.64 -15.72 -4.25
N GLU A 35 -15.07 -16.32 -3.15
CA GLU A 35 -16.22 -17.23 -3.05
C GLU A 35 -17.45 -16.46 -2.57
N GLU A 36 -18.58 -17.15 -2.41
CA GLU A 36 -19.78 -16.55 -1.84
C GLU A 36 -19.53 -16.15 -0.38
N PHE A 37 -19.84 -14.91 -0.03
CA PHE A 37 -19.63 -14.36 1.31
C PHE A 37 -20.79 -13.45 1.72
N ASP A 38 -20.93 -13.27 3.02
CA ASP A 38 -21.89 -12.32 3.59
C ASP A 38 -21.43 -10.89 3.42
N THR A 39 -22.02 -10.18 2.46
CA THR A 39 -21.71 -8.78 2.16
C THR A 39 -22.03 -7.86 3.34
N LEU A 40 -23.12 -8.12 4.08
CA LEU A 40 -23.51 -7.27 5.21
C LEU A 40 -22.51 -7.42 6.37
N ALA A 41 -22.07 -8.65 6.64
CA ALA A 41 -21.06 -8.90 7.64
C ALA A 41 -19.72 -8.20 7.28
N LEU A 42 -19.30 -8.23 6.01
CA LEU A 42 -18.11 -7.50 5.54
C LEU A 42 -18.26 -5.99 5.73
N CYS A 43 -19.43 -5.44 5.38
CA CYS A 43 -19.73 -4.02 5.52
C CYS A 43 -19.67 -3.55 6.98
N GLN A 44 -20.21 -4.34 7.91
CA GLN A 44 -20.18 -4.03 9.34
C GLN A 44 -18.76 -4.02 9.91
N VAL A 45 -17.93 -4.97 9.48
CA VAL A 45 -16.54 -5.09 9.95
C VAL A 45 -15.67 -3.96 9.44
N LEU A 46 -15.88 -3.55 8.19
CA LEU A 46 -15.05 -2.54 7.52
C LEU A 46 -15.61 -1.12 7.60
N ASP A 47 -16.82 -0.95 8.17
CA ASP A 47 -17.55 0.32 8.23
C ASP A 47 -17.76 0.95 6.83
N ILE A 48 -18.23 0.13 5.88
CA ILE A 48 -18.50 0.52 4.50
C ILE A 48 -19.93 0.18 4.10
N THR A 49 -20.41 0.78 3.00
CA THR A 49 -21.77 0.54 2.51
C THR A 49 -21.84 -0.67 1.58
N PRO A 50 -22.98 -1.39 1.55
CA PRO A 50 -23.19 -2.49 0.61
C PRO A 50 -23.10 -2.04 -0.87
N GLU A 51 -23.49 -0.80 -1.16
CA GLU A 51 -23.41 -0.20 -2.49
C GLU A 51 -21.96 -0.14 -2.95
N PHE A 52 -21.05 0.34 -2.10
CA PHE A 52 -19.62 0.41 -2.39
C PHE A 52 -19.05 -0.99 -2.73
N VAL A 53 -19.36 -1.99 -1.90
CA VAL A 53 -18.92 -3.37 -2.17
C VAL A 53 -19.45 -3.87 -3.51
N ARG A 54 -20.73 -3.63 -3.78
CA ARG A 54 -21.39 -4.04 -5.03
C ARG A 54 -20.73 -3.39 -6.26
N GLU A 55 -20.49 -2.09 -6.22
CA GLU A 55 -19.84 -1.36 -7.33
C GLU A 55 -18.43 -1.89 -7.58
N LYS A 56 -17.62 -2.04 -6.54
CA LYS A 56 -16.26 -2.58 -6.65
C LYS A 56 -16.25 -4.00 -7.21
N MET A 57 -17.10 -4.88 -6.69
CA MET A 57 -17.18 -6.25 -7.18
C MET A 57 -17.65 -6.30 -8.64
N GLN A 58 -18.60 -5.46 -9.06
CA GLN A 58 -19.03 -5.37 -10.46
C GLN A 58 -17.89 -4.88 -11.37
N GLU A 59 -17.11 -3.89 -10.93
CA GLU A 59 -15.92 -3.42 -11.64
C GLU A 59 -14.91 -4.56 -11.85
N TYR A 60 -14.62 -5.32 -10.78
CA TYR A 60 -13.69 -6.44 -10.82
C TYR A 60 -14.20 -7.59 -11.71
N TYR A 61 -15.48 -7.93 -11.66
CA TYR A 61 -16.06 -8.96 -12.52
C TYR A 61 -16.03 -8.56 -14.00
N ARG A 62 -16.29 -7.30 -14.33
CA ARG A 62 -16.14 -6.79 -15.71
C ARG A 62 -14.71 -6.92 -16.23
N ASN A 63 -13.74 -6.67 -15.37
CA ASN A 63 -12.31 -6.74 -15.68
C ASN A 63 -11.65 -8.09 -15.40
N ARG A 64 -12.42 -9.11 -15.00
CA ARG A 64 -11.94 -10.40 -14.50
C ARG A 64 -10.93 -11.10 -15.41
N ARG A 65 -11.10 -11.00 -16.74
CA ARG A 65 -10.17 -11.61 -17.70
C ARG A 65 -8.81 -10.92 -17.69
N ARG A 66 -8.77 -9.59 -17.52
CA ARG A 66 -7.55 -8.78 -17.49
C ARG A 66 -6.85 -8.87 -16.13
N ILE A 67 -7.59 -8.82 -15.04
CA ILE A 67 -7.05 -8.88 -13.67
C ILE A 67 -6.53 -10.29 -13.36
N GLY A 68 -7.24 -11.34 -13.78
CA GLY A 68 -6.83 -12.72 -13.53
C GLY A 68 -6.78 -13.04 -12.04
N TYR A 69 -5.63 -13.59 -11.59
CA TYR A 69 -5.33 -13.87 -10.19
C TYR A 69 -4.53 -12.76 -9.51
N GLN A 70 -4.46 -11.58 -10.10
CA GLN A 70 -3.82 -10.45 -9.44
C GLN A 70 -4.73 -9.90 -8.34
N SER A 71 -4.12 -9.56 -7.22
CA SER A 71 -4.81 -8.83 -6.17
C SER A 71 -4.91 -7.36 -6.56
N VAL A 72 -6.07 -6.77 -6.38
CA VAL A 72 -6.34 -5.35 -6.60
C VAL A 72 -6.72 -4.69 -5.28
N VAL A 73 -6.32 -3.44 -5.09
CA VAL A 73 -6.66 -2.69 -3.88
C VAL A 73 -8.13 -2.29 -3.94
N MET A 74 -8.91 -2.74 -2.98
CA MET A 74 -10.32 -2.39 -2.82
C MET A 74 -10.50 -1.16 -1.94
N ILE A 75 -9.78 -1.13 -0.81
CA ILE A 75 -9.80 -0.02 0.14
C ILE A 75 -8.36 0.33 0.47
N LYS A 76 -8.03 1.61 0.37
CA LYS A 76 -6.71 2.14 0.76
C LYS A 76 -6.74 2.65 2.19
N GLN A 77 -5.63 2.50 2.89
CA GLN A 77 -5.35 3.16 4.16
C GLN A 77 -6.38 2.89 5.28
N LEU A 78 -6.84 1.65 5.42
CA LEU A 78 -7.65 1.24 6.56
C LEU A 78 -6.89 1.53 7.88
N PRO A 79 -7.57 2.11 8.87
CA PRO A 79 -7.02 2.24 10.22
C PRO A 79 -6.65 0.86 10.80
N PRO A 80 -5.59 0.77 11.61
CA PRO A 80 -5.21 -0.50 12.24
C PRO A 80 -6.35 -1.16 13.01
N GLU A 81 -7.18 -0.39 13.71
CA GLU A 81 -8.32 -0.89 14.48
C GLU A 81 -9.36 -1.58 13.59
N THR A 82 -9.70 -0.98 12.44
CA THR A 82 -10.63 -1.57 11.48
C THR A 82 -10.04 -2.81 10.84
N TYR A 83 -8.75 -2.76 10.51
CA TYR A 83 -8.05 -3.93 9.97
C TYR A 83 -7.99 -5.08 10.98
N MET A 84 -7.74 -4.84 12.26
CA MET A 84 -7.74 -5.88 13.29
C MET A 84 -9.08 -6.59 13.38
N LYS A 85 -10.20 -5.83 13.37
CA LYS A 85 -11.55 -6.42 13.33
C LYS A 85 -11.75 -7.31 12.11
N PHE A 86 -11.28 -6.85 10.94
CA PHE A 86 -11.32 -7.66 9.73
C PHE A 86 -10.44 -8.92 9.84
N ALA A 87 -9.22 -8.79 10.37
CA ALA A 87 -8.28 -9.90 10.47
C ALA A 87 -8.82 -11.07 11.32
N GLU A 88 -9.58 -10.78 12.39
CA GLU A 88 -10.23 -11.79 13.23
C GLU A 88 -11.23 -12.65 12.46
N VAL A 89 -11.87 -12.09 11.45
CA VAL A 89 -12.91 -12.77 10.67
C VAL A 89 -12.53 -13.00 9.21
N ALA A 90 -11.29 -12.72 8.83
CA ALA A 90 -10.79 -12.81 7.45
C ALA A 90 -11.01 -14.19 6.80
N TYR A 91 -11.03 -15.26 7.62
CA TYR A 91 -11.31 -16.63 7.16
C TYR A 91 -12.72 -16.79 6.54
N LYS A 92 -13.66 -15.88 6.85
CA LYS A 92 -15.02 -15.85 6.28
C LYS A 92 -15.07 -15.19 4.90
N PHE A 93 -14.00 -14.53 4.49
CA PHE A 93 -13.93 -13.71 3.27
C PHE A 93 -12.80 -14.19 2.35
N PRO A 94 -12.94 -15.38 1.72
CA PRO A 94 -11.94 -15.89 0.78
C PRO A 94 -11.68 -14.89 -0.34
N GLY A 95 -10.40 -14.71 -0.70
CA GLY A 95 -9.99 -13.76 -1.73
C GLY A 95 -9.77 -12.32 -1.24
N PHE A 96 -10.08 -12.02 0.02
CA PHE A 96 -9.77 -10.74 0.65
C PHE A 96 -8.54 -10.86 1.54
N ARG A 97 -7.62 -9.89 1.44
CA ARG A 97 -6.38 -9.87 2.24
C ARG A 97 -6.00 -8.46 2.62
N GLY A 98 -5.45 -8.30 3.82
CA GLY A 98 -4.84 -7.05 4.24
C GLY A 98 -3.35 -7.00 3.89
N GLN A 99 -2.88 -5.84 3.50
CA GLN A 99 -1.47 -5.55 3.28
C GLN A 99 -1.08 -4.33 4.09
N ALA A 100 -0.09 -4.48 4.96
CA ALA A 100 0.45 -3.35 5.71
C ALA A 100 1.11 -2.34 4.77
N ARG A 101 0.89 -1.07 5.05
CA ARG A 101 1.46 0.07 4.34
C ARG A 101 1.93 1.13 5.33
N SER A 102 3.08 1.71 5.07
CA SER A 102 3.52 2.91 5.78
C SER A 102 2.92 4.14 5.11
N ILE A 103 2.27 5.00 5.89
CA ILE A 103 1.76 6.29 5.44
C ILE A 103 2.38 7.42 6.26
N ARG A 104 2.46 8.61 5.67
CA ARG A 104 3.03 9.78 6.31
C ARG A 104 2.13 10.30 7.43
N GLU A 105 2.74 10.70 8.51
CA GLU A 105 2.08 11.34 9.64
C GLU A 105 2.73 12.68 9.94
N TYR A 106 1.89 13.70 10.13
CA TYR A 106 2.28 15.06 10.45
C TYR A 106 1.71 15.40 11.83
N PRO A 107 2.47 15.17 12.92
CA PRO A 107 1.96 15.35 14.29
C PRO A 107 1.57 16.78 14.61
N PHE A 108 2.20 17.75 13.94
CA PHE A 108 1.98 19.17 14.18
C PHE A 108 1.20 19.82 13.05
N ASN A 109 0.20 20.62 13.42
CA ASN A 109 -0.59 21.42 12.48
C ASN A 109 0.15 22.73 12.07
N ALA A 110 1.48 22.69 11.97
CA ALA A 110 2.32 23.83 11.66
C ALA A 110 3.36 23.46 10.60
N GLY A 111 3.81 24.45 9.82
CA GLY A 111 4.90 24.24 8.85
C GLY A 111 4.53 23.50 7.58
N GLY A 112 3.22 23.30 7.28
CA GLY A 112 2.78 22.51 6.11
C GLY A 112 3.36 22.98 4.78
N ASN A 113 3.54 24.30 4.58
CA ASN A 113 4.16 24.84 3.37
C ASN A 113 5.67 24.55 3.29
N LEU A 114 6.34 24.46 4.45
CA LEU A 114 7.77 24.15 4.53
C LEU A 114 8.01 22.65 4.41
N LEU A 115 7.29 21.85 5.21
CA LEU A 115 7.44 20.40 5.23
C LEU A 115 6.95 19.78 3.92
N GLY A 116 5.85 20.30 3.37
CA GLY A 116 5.22 19.76 2.19
C GLY A 116 4.35 18.55 2.49
N TYR A 117 4.06 17.77 1.47
CA TYR A 117 3.26 16.55 1.60
C TYR A 117 3.67 15.47 0.60
N VAL A 118 3.28 14.26 0.91
CA VAL A 118 3.47 13.07 0.07
C VAL A 118 2.12 12.66 -0.51
N SER A 119 2.07 12.38 -1.81
CA SER A 119 0.89 11.83 -2.45
C SER A 119 1.23 10.77 -3.50
N GLU A 120 0.21 10.05 -3.94
CA GLU A 120 0.36 9.11 -5.05
C GLU A 120 0.84 9.83 -6.31
N VAL A 121 1.76 9.18 -7.04
CA VAL A 121 2.31 9.73 -8.28
C VAL A 121 1.24 9.71 -9.38
N ASP A 122 1.15 10.81 -10.10
CA ASP A 122 0.25 10.96 -11.26
C ASP A 122 0.96 10.59 -12.57
N ALA A 123 0.19 10.54 -13.66
CA ALA A 123 0.72 10.18 -14.97
C ALA A 123 1.81 11.14 -15.48
N ALA A 124 1.73 12.42 -15.15
CA ALA A 124 2.72 13.41 -15.54
C ALA A 124 4.05 13.20 -14.79
N PHE A 125 3.97 12.90 -13.50
CA PHE A 125 5.13 12.57 -12.69
C PHE A 125 5.82 11.29 -13.17
N LEU A 126 5.04 10.25 -13.49
CA LEU A 126 5.54 8.99 -14.03
C LEU A 126 6.24 9.17 -15.38
N ALA A 127 5.73 10.03 -16.26
CA ALA A 127 6.35 10.31 -17.55
C ALA A 127 7.75 10.93 -17.40
N ASN A 128 7.98 11.68 -16.32
CA ASN A 128 9.28 12.30 -16.02
C ASN A 128 10.22 11.36 -15.23
N HIS A 129 9.72 10.29 -14.62
CA HIS A 129 10.49 9.36 -13.77
C HIS A 129 10.13 7.89 -14.06
N PRO A 130 10.24 7.42 -15.32
CA PRO A 130 9.72 6.13 -15.75
C PRO A 130 10.41 4.92 -15.10
N ASP A 131 11.68 5.07 -14.75
CA ASP A 131 12.49 3.97 -14.19
C ASP A 131 12.42 3.87 -12.66
N GLU A 132 11.99 4.95 -11.98
CA GLU A 132 12.03 5.03 -10.52
C GLU A 132 10.66 4.74 -9.86
N TYR A 133 9.58 5.14 -10.53
CA TYR A 133 8.23 5.08 -9.98
C TYR A 133 7.27 4.29 -10.85
N LYS A 134 6.29 3.68 -10.18
CA LYS A 134 5.18 2.96 -10.82
C LYS A 134 3.85 3.51 -10.31
N ALA A 135 2.78 3.27 -11.08
CA ALA A 135 1.44 3.63 -10.63
C ALA A 135 1.13 3.01 -9.26
N GLY A 136 0.63 3.82 -8.34
CA GLY A 136 0.39 3.46 -6.94
C GLY A 136 1.55 3.77 -5.98
N ASP A 137 2.71 4.23 -6.48
CA ASP A 137 3.80 4.72 -5.65
C ASP A 137 3.46 6.11 -5.09
N TYR A 138 4.18 6.48 -4.05
CA TYR A 138 4.06 7.76 -3.38
C TYR A 138 5.37 8.53 -3.47
N ALA A 139 5.28 9.85 -3.68
CA ALA A 139 6.42 10.75 -3.74
C ALA A 139 6.10 12.08 -3.05
N GLY A 140 7.12 12.77 -2.58
CA GLY A 140 7.03 14.14 -2.08
C GLY A 140 6.63 15.09 -3.21
N LYS A 141 5.59 15.89 -3.00
CA LYS A 141 5.07 16.82 -4.03
C LYS A 141 5.56 18.26 -3.82
N THR A 142 5.75 18.68 -2.60
CA THR A 142 6.15 20.04 -2.24
C THR A 142 7.09 20.05 -1.04
N GLY A 143 7.68 21.22 -0.74
CA GLY A 143 8.47 21.47 0.46
C GLY A 143 9.69 20.56 0.60
N ILE A 144 10.06 20.28 1.84
CA ILE A 144 11.21 19.42 2.20
C ILE A 144 10.99 18.01 1.68
N GLU A 145 9.74 17.49 1.73
CA GLU A 145 9.40 16.17 1.21
C GLU A 145 9.79 15.99 -0.26
N ALA A 146 9.56 17.01 -1.09
CA ALA A 146 9.98 16.98 -2.50
C ALA A 146 11.48 17.27 -2.68
N ALA A 147 12.01 18.24 -1.95
CA ALA A 147 13.40 18.67 -2.09
C ALA A 147 14.41 17.58 -1.65
N ARG A 148 14.00 16.75 -0.68
CA ARG A 148 14.82 15.66 -0.13
C ARG A 148 14.27 14.27 -0.47
N GLU A 149 13.50 14.17 -1.55
CA GLU A 149 12.90 12.91 -2.00
C GLU A 149 13.91 11.78 -2.13
N SER A 150 15.07 12.05 -2.73
CA SER A 150 16.13 11.06 -2.96
C SER A 150 16.71 10.46 -1.67
N GLU A 151 16.70 11.22 -0.57
CA GLU A 151 17.19 10.77 0.73
C GLU A 151 16.08 10.04 1.50
N LEU A 152 14.86 10.60 1.46
CA LEU A 152 13.73 10.13 2.24
C LEU A 152 13.06 8.86 1.68
N LYS A 153 13.05 8.64 0.36
CA LYS A 153 12.24 7.58 -0.27
C LYS A 153 12.72 6.15 0.02
N GLY A 154 14.01 5.95 0.33
CA GLY A 154 14.62 4.63 0.45
C GLY A 154 14.66 3.85 -0.87
N GLU A 155 15.02 2.58 -0.81
CA GLU A 155 15.07 1.70 -1.97
C GLU A 155 14.06 0.55 -1.83
N LYS A 156 13.30 0.31 -2.91
CA LYS A 156 12.35 -0.80 -2.96
C LYS A 156 13.07 -2.15 -2.98
N GLY A 157 12.52 -3.07 -2.23
CA GLY A 157 12.85 -4.47 -2.30
C GLY A 157 11.88 -5.25 -3.18
N TYR A 158 12.17 -6.52 -3.39
CA TYR A 158 11.25 -7.44 -4.05
C TYR A 158 11.47 -8.88 -3.61
N ASN A 159 10.35 -9.63 -3.56
CA ASN A 159 10.37 -11.08 -3.41
C ASN A 159 9.91 -11.72 -4.70
N ILE A 160 10.65 -12.77 -5.15
CA ILE A 160 10.33 -13.53 -6.34
C ILE A 160 9.62 -14.82 -5.93
N TRP A 161 8.40 -14.99 -6.42
CA TRP A 161 7.55 -16.13 -6.11
C TRP A 161 7.34 -17.01 -7.32
N LEU A 162 7.47 -18.31 -7.13
CA LEU A 162 7.02 -19.30 -8.10
C LEU A 162 5.50 -19.41 -8.03
N ARG A 163 4.87 -19.44 -9.20
CA ARG A 163 3.43 -19.63 -9.33
C ARG A 163 3.15 -20.82 -10.24
N ASN A 164 2.17 -21.62 -9.85
CA ASN A 164 1.71 -22.74 -10.67
C ASN A 164 0.89 -22.28 -11.89
N SER A 165 0.46 -23.23 -12.73
CA SER A 165 -0.38 -22.98 -13.90
C SER A 165 -1.71 -22.28 -13.60
N ARG A 166 -2.17 -22.34 -12.34
CA ARG A 166 -3.36 -21.63 -11.83
C ARG A 166 -3.02 -20.30 -11.19
N ASN A 167 -1.75 -19.83 -11.35
CA ASN A 167 -1.24 -18.58 -10.79
C ASN A 167 -1.27 -18.48 -9.25
N ARG A 168 -1.36 -19.62 -8.55
CA ARG A 168 -1.23 -19.69 -7.09
C ARG A 168 0.24 -19.70 -6.70
N ILE A 169 0.58 -19.00 -5.63
CA ILE A 169 1.93 -19.00 -5.06
C ILE A 169 2.21 -20.38 -4.48
N GLU A 170 3.31 -20.98 -4.90
CA GLU A 170 3.78 -22.29 -4.39
C GLU A 170 4.97 -22.14 -3.44
N SER A 171 6.00 -21.41 -3.85
CA SER A 171 7.20 -21.25 -3.06
C SER A 171 7.96 -19.97 -3.44
N ARG A 172 8.97 -19.62 -2.69
CA ARG A 172 9.94 -18.60 -3.12
C ARG A 172 10.84 -19.17 -4.20
N TYR A 173 11.16 -18.37 -5.21
CA TYR A 173 12.12 -18.76 -6.24
C TYR A 173 13.49 -18.99 -5.63
N GLN A 174 14.08 -20.16 -5.86
CA GLN A 174 15.38 -20.59 -5.32
C GLN A 174 15.56 -20.24 -3.83
N ASN A 175 14.52 -20.53 -3.01
CA ASN A 175 14.50 -20.24 -1.56
C ASN A 175 14.73 -18.76 -1.18
N GLY A 176 14.56 -17.83 -2.12
CA GLY A 176 14.74 -16.38 -1.89
C GLY A 176 16.14 -15.85 -2.14
N GLU A 177 17.04 -16.64 -2.76
CA GLU A 177 18.42 -16.20 -3.08
C GLU A 177 18.49 -14.93 -3.92
N PHE A 178 17.47 -14.68 -4.76
CA PHE A 178 17.35 -13.50 -5.61
C PHE A 178 16.38 -12.44 -5.07
N ASP A 179 15.93 -12.59 -3.84
CA ASP A 179 15.12 -11.55 -3.20
C ASP A 179 16.02 -10.36 -2.84
N LYS A 180 15.47 -9.15 -2.95
CA LYS A 180 16.11 -7.91 -2.50
C LYS A 180 15.32 -7.34 -1.33
N GLU A 181 15.97 -7.10 -0.21
CA GLU A 181 15.36 -6.40 0.91
C GLU A 181 15.14 -4.92 0.57
N ALA A 182 14.10 -4.34 1.13
CA ALA A 182 13.89 -2.90 1.02
C ALA A 182 14.84 -2.17 1.99
N ILE A 183 15.45 -1.10 1.52
CA ILE A 183 16.33 -0.24 2.34
C ILE A 183 15.51 0.98 2.75
N PRO A 184 15.33 1.24 4.07
CA PRO A 184 14.61 2.42 4.52
C PRO A 184 15.29 3.71 4.07
N GLY A 185 14.50 4.78 3.94
CA GLY A 185 15.01 6.11 3.66
C GLY A 185 15.80 6.66 4.85
N ASN A 186 16.67 7.61 4.57
CA ASN A 186 17.49 8.29 5.60
C ASN A 186 16.63 9.32 6.33
N ASP A 187 16.79 9.38 7.64
CA ASP A 187 16.24 10.46 8.45
C ASP A 187 17.01 11.76 8.20
N ILE A 188 16.32 12.88 8.28
CA ILE A 188 16.89 14.22 8.11
C ILE A 188 16.52 15.13 9.26
N THR A 189 17.39 16.13 9.51
CA THR A 189 17.23 17.14 10.57
C THR A 189 17.32 18.54 9.98
#